data_2b014648ffb6e02814c7c4fe3355a76c
#
_entry.id   2b014648ffb6e02814c7c4fe3355a76c
#
_cell.length_a   1.000
_cell.length_b   1.000
_cell.length_c   1.000
_cell.angle_alpha   90.00
_cell.angle_beta   90.00
_cell.angle_gamma   90.00
#
_symmetry.space_group_name_H-M   'P 1'
#
loop_
_entity.id
_entity.type
_entity.pdbx_description
1 polymer ?
#
loop_
_entity_poly.entity_id
_entity_poly.type
_entity_poly.pdbx_seq_one_letter_code
_entity_poly.pdbx_strand_id
1 'polypeptide(L)'
;MSQTAGRTVVYAARRIHTMDPARPQATHVAVRDGRVLGVGTPETLRGWGPFDLDERFAGRVLLPGFVEGHSHVGEGTYWRYVYCGFFDRTDPDGRVWEGARSIEAVVARLREAHAALADPKAPLFGWGLDPLYFGSRRMTRHDLDAVSPERPIGIVHASGHITNASTAALALAGYLRTDHDHPGIPLDETRLPMGELRGPEAMMPVLLKLGVDRAALAGDEVGLRAFAKLAVRTGTTTATDLATPIPDDAIESLLRVTGEDTFPLRFVPAMHVRGHTPKGAVERAIGLKARSTDRLRLGRVKAHADGSIQGFTARMRWPGYHNGAPQGMWYIEPETLRALFALGLEHGIQIHTHTNGDAAIDLAIESLESALRAHPSPDHRFVLQHCQLADSAQLRRMKALGLCANFFANHHFYWGDAHHDQTVGPDRAERMNPCRSAQDIGVAYTIHSDAPVTPLGPLHVAWCAVNRRTASGRLLGAHERIPVADALRAITLGAAWTLHLDGEIGSIECGKRADFAVLEDDPLEVAPEALKDVGVWGTVQDGRLFPAGGA
;
A
#
# COMPACT_ATOMS: atom_id res chain seq x y z
N MET A 1 21.41 -10.11 -20.70
CA MET A 1 22.42 -9.48 -21.58
C MET A 1 22.79 -8.13 -20.98
N SER A 2 24.03 -7.96 -20.54
CA SER A 2 24.56 -6.68 -20.01
C SER A 2 24.44 -5.62 -21.11
N GLN A 3 23.70 -4.53 -20.85
CA GLN A 3 23.75 -3.36 -21.73
C GLN A 3 25.17 -2.79 -21.68
N THR A 4 25.85 -2.74 -22.81
CA THR A 4 27.12 -2.03 -22.93
C THR A 4 26.89 -0.55 -22.65
N ALA A 5 27.61 0.00 -21.67
CA ALA A 5 27.56 1.42 -21.32
C ALA A 5 27.68 2.30 -22.59
N GLY A 6 26.77 3.28 -22.73
CA GLY A 6 26.78 4.22 -23.86
C GLY A 6 25.94 3.85 -25.08
N ARG A 7 25.37 2.63 -25.17
CA ARG A 7 24.49 2.24 -26.30
C ARG A 7 23.09 2.84 -26.15
N THR A 8 22.59 3.49 -27.21
CA THR A 8 21.22 3.99 -27.24
C THR A 8 20.27 2.93 -27.79
N VAL A 9 19.19 2.65 -27.06
CA VAL A 9 18.08 1.82 -27.53
C VAL A 9 16.86 2.72 -27.69
N VAL A 10 16.17 2.61 -28.82
CA VAL A 10 14.90 3.29 -29.09
C VAL A 10 13.79 2.25 -29.07
N TYR A 11 12.92 2.31 -28.08
CA TYR A 11 11.73 1.47 -28.04
C TYR A 11 10.62 2.10 -28.86
N ALA A 12 10.09 1.32 -29.81
CA ALA A 12 8.87 1.64 -30.57
C ALA A 12 7.65 1.10 -29.81
N ALA A 13 6.61 1.92 -29.69
CA ALA A 13 5.36 1.53 -29.06
C ALA A 13 4.17 2.00 -29.92
N ARG A 14 3.03 1.30 -29.81
CA ARG A 14 1.76 1.76 -30.42
C ARG A 14 1.43 3.18 -29.95
N ARG A 15 1.62 3.44 -28.66
CA ARG A 15 1.46 4.75 -28.02
C ARG A 15 2.29 4.84 -26.74
N ILE A 16 2.77 6.02 -26.47
CA ILE A 16 3.45 6.37 -25.21
C ILE A 16 2.69 7.53 -24.60
N HIS A 17 2.10 7.32 -23.43
CA HIS A 17 1.53 8.38 -22.61
C HIS A 17 2.61 8.85 -21.62
N THR A 18 3.12 10.04 -21.81
CA THR A 18 4.35 10.50 -21.11
C THR A 18 4.09 11.07 -19.73
N MET A 19 2.88 11.52 -19.43
CA MET A 19 2.53 12.36 -18.28
C MET A 19 3.28 13.71 -18.25
N ASP A 20 3.94 14.07 -19.35
CA ASP A 20 4.51 15.40 -19.58
C ASP A 20 3.49 16.26 -20.33
N PRO A 21 2.99 17.37 -19.75
CA PRO A 21 2.01 18.23 -20.41
C PRO A 21 2.56 18.90 -21.67
N ALA A 22 3.87 19.07 -21.79
CA ALA A 22 4.50 19.65 -22.98
C ALA A 22 4.55 18.68 -24.16
N ARG A 23 4.54 17.38 -23.88
CA ARG A 23 4.53 16.32 -24.90
C ARG A 23 3.71 15.11 -24.43
N PRO A 24 2.39 15.19 -24.34
CA PRO A 24 1.56 14.18 -23.66
C PRO A 24 1.60 12.81 -24.34
N GLN A 25 1.93 12.73 -25.63
CA GLN A 25 1.98 11.48 -26.38
C GLN A 25 3.19 11.40 -27.31
N ALA A 26 3.65 10.18 -27.55
CA ALA A 26 4.68 9.83 -28.52
C ALA A 26 4.50 8.39 -29.02
N THR A 27 5.39 7.95 -29.93
CA THR A 27 5.47 6.56 -30.40
C THR A 27 6.83 5.92 -30.15
N HIS A 28 7.85 6.72 -29.83
CA HIS A 28 9.20 6.22 -29.58
C HIS A 28 9.84 6.91 -28.39
N VAL A 29 10.63 6.15 -27.65
CA VAL A 29 11.44 6.66 -26.52
C VAL A 29 12.87 6.13 -26.65
N ALA A 30 13.84 7.05 -26.65
CA ALA A 30 15.26 6.72 -26.64
C ALA A 30 15.75 6.57 -25.20
N VAL A 31 16.46 5.50 -24.92
CA VAL A 31 17.02 5.18 -23.59
C VAL A 31 18.52 4.97 -23.73
N ARG A 32 19.28 5.57 -22.82
CA ARG A 32 20.72 5.38 -22.66
C ARG A 32 21.06 5.39 -21.17
N ASP A 33 21.89 4.46 -20.74
CA ASP A 33 22.37 4.34 -19.34
C ASP A 33 21.22 4.37 -18.30
N GLY A 34 20.10 3.69 -18.60
CA GLY A 34 18.94 3.62 -17.71
C GLY A 34 18.10 4.88 -17.63
N ARG A 35 18.35 5.88 -18.50
CA ARG A 35 17.63 7.16 -18.54
C ARG A 35 16.99 7.41 -19.90
N VAL A 36 15.88 8.13 -19.87
CA VAL A 36 15.24 8.66 -21.07
C VAL A 36 16.14 9.73 -21.68
N LEU A 37 16.60 9.50 -22.90
CA LEU A 37 17.41 10.44 -23.67
C LEU A 37 16.54 11.39 -24.49
N GLY A 38 15.40 10.92 -24.96
CA GLY A 38 14.42 11.70 -25.71
C GLY A 38 13.15 10.91 -25.99
N VAL A 39 12.09 11.65 -26.31
CA VAL A 39 10.76 11.11 -26.62
C VAL A 39 10.25 11.75 -27.90
N GLY A 40 9.67 10.97 -28.83
CA GLY A 40 9.13 11.56 -30.06
C GLY A 40 8.92 10.54 -31.17
N THR A 41 9.40 10.85 -32.37
CA THR A 41 9.42 9.98 -33.54
C THR A 41 10.87 9.55 -33.85
N PRO A 42 11.08 8.48 -34.66
CA PRO A 42 12.43 8.08 -35.06
C PRO A 42 13.25 9.23 -35.66
N GLU A 43 12.61 10.09 -36.47
CA GLU A 43 13.27 11.23 -37.10
C GLU A 43 13.81 12.22 -36.06
N THR A 44 13.01 12.55 -35.04
CA THR A 44 13.44 13.48 -33.97
C THR A 44 14.53 12.87 -33.11
N LEU A 45 14.53 11.56 -32.91
CA LEU A 45 15.50 10.85 -32.08
C LEU A 45 16.86 10.63 -32.74
N ARG A 46 16.94 10.68 -34.10
CA ARG A 46 18.22 10.59 -34.82
C ARG A 46 19.24 11.67 -34.44
N GLY A 47 18.76 12.80 -33.94
CA GLY A 47 19.61 13.87 -33.44
C GLY A 47 20.52 13.46 -32.26
N TRP A 48 20.18 12.38 -31.56
CA TRP A 48 20.99 11.82 -30.47
C TRP A 48 22.09 10.84 -30.92
N GLY A 49 22.28 10.65 -32.24
CA GLY A 49 23.26 9.74 -32.83
C GLY A 49 22.69 8.37 -33.17
N PRO A 50 23.55 7.39 -33.49
CA PRO A 50 23.11 6.03 -33.82
C PRO A 50 22.39 5.36 -32.66
N PHE A 51 21.36 4.56 -32.96
CA PHE A 51 20.62 3.78 -31.98
C PHE A 51 20.18 2.43 -32.57
N ASP A 52 19.87 1.51 -31.69
CA ASP A 52 19.20 0.26 -32.01
C ASP A 52 17.71 0.42 -31.82
N LEU A 53 16.94 0.12 -32.86
CA LEU A 53 15.48 0.11 -32.77
C LEU A 53 15.01 -1.22 -32.13
N ASP A 54 14.18 -1.10 -31.11
CA ASP A 54 13.54 -2.24 -30.45
C ASP A 54 12.03 -2.14 -30.62
N GLU A 55 11.46 -3.03 -31.44
CA GLU A 55 10.03 -3.03 -31.82
C GLU A 55 9.16 -3.96 -30.95
N ARG A 56 9.70 -4.55 -29.85
CA ARG A 56 8.93 -5.50 -29.01
C ARG A 56 7.68 -4.90 -28.38
N PHE A 57 7.60 -3.58 -28.30
CA PHE A 57 6.43 -2.87 -27.79
C PHE A 57 5.60 -2.19 -28.90
N ALA A 58 5.88 -2.44 -30.19
CA ALA A 58 5.18 -1.80 -31.31
C ALA A 58 3.65 -2.01 -31.28
N GLY A 59 3.18 -3.12 -30.73
CA GLY A 59 1.75 -3.39 -30.51
C GLY A 59 1.20 -2.97 -29.13
N ARG A 60 2.05 -2.41 -28.23
CA ARG A 60 1.74 -2.13 -26.82
C ARG A 60 1.72 -0.64 -26.50
N VAL A 61 1.19 -0.33 -25.34
CA VAL A 61 1.16 1.05 -24.80
C VAL A 61 2.15 1.18 -23.65
N LEU A 62 2.93 2.25 -23.68
CA LEU A 62 3.85 2.58 -22.59
C LEU A 62 3.29 3.75 -21.76
N LEU A 63 3.33 3.59 -20.46
CA LEU A 63 3.15 4.64 -19.47
C LEU A 63 4.42 4.77 -18.62
N PRO A 64 4.62 5.88 -17.87
CA PRO A 64 5.59 5.85 -16.77
C PRO A 64 5.30 4.66 -15.87
N GLY A 65 6.33 4.01 -15.36
CA GLY A 65 6.16 2.94 -14.40
C GLY A 65 5.29 3.38 -13.24
N PHE A 66 4.33 2.56 -12.85
CA PHE A 66 3.42 2.91 -11.76
C PHE A 66 4.19 3.02 -10.45
N VAL A 67 3.75 3.96 -9.62
CA VAL A 67 4.35 4.24 -8.31
C VAL A 67 3.31 3.94 -7.23
N GLU A 68 3.57 2.93 -6.43
CA GLU A 68 2.73 2.58 -5.28
C GLU A 68 3.16 3.43 -4.07
N GLY A 69 2.34 4.43 -3.77
CA GLY A 69 2.63 5.43 -2.73
C GLY A 69 2.38 4.94 -1.30
N HIS A 70 1.75 3.78 -1.11
CA HIS A 70 1.53 3.14 0.18
C HIS A 70 1.30 1.64 0.03
N SER A 71 2.30 0.88 0.39
CA SER A 71 2.23 -0.58 0.49
C SER A 71 3.10 -1.09 1.62
N HIS A 72 3.02 -2.39 1.88
CA HIS A 72 3.86 -3.12 2.80
C HIS A 72 4.42 -4.35 2.07
N VAL A 73 5.74 -4.44 2.00
CA VAL A 73 6.46 -5.53 1.32
C VAL A 73 6.17 -6.90 1.94
N GLY A 74 5.67 -6.90 3.16
CA GLY A 74 5.17 -8.10 3.85
C GLY A 74 4.11 -8.88 3.05
N GLU A 75 3.44 -8.29 2.04
CA GLU A 75 2.58 -9.06 1.13
C GLU A 75 3.32 -10.23 0.49
N GLY A 76 4.56 -10.03 0.04
CA GLY A 76 5.36 -11.11 -0.51
C GLY A 76 5.63 -12.24 0.50
N THR A 77 5.80 -11.89 1.78
CA THR A 77 6.00 -12.85 2.87
C THR A 77 4.72 -13.61 3.20
N TYR A 78 3.56 -12.94 3.19
CA TYR A 78 2.28 -13.57 3.50
C TYR A 78 1.94 -14.72 2.53
N TRP A 79 2.40 -14.70 1.30
CA TRP A 79 2.17 -15.77 0.34
C TRP A 79 2.85 -17.11 0.67
N ARG A 80 3.68 -17.17 1.72
CA ARG A 80 4.15 -18.45 2.31
C ARG A 80 3.09 -19.14 3.15
N TYR A 81 2.01 -18.45 3.47
CA TYR A 81 0.94 -18.87 4.35
C TYR A 81 -0.37 -19.06 3.59
N VAL A 82 -1.37 -19.59 4.26
CA VAL A 82 -2.65 -19.93 3.63
C VAL A 82 -3.48 -18.66 3.43
N TYR A 83 -3.82 -18.34 2.19
CA TYR A 83 -4.73 -17.24 1.92
C TYR A 83 -6.17 -17.59 2.33
N CYS A 84 -6.76 -16.80 3.22
CA CYS A 84 -8.09 -16.97 3.79
C CYS A 84 -9.04 -15.79 3.51
N GLY A 85 -8.68 -14.94 2.55
CA GLY A 85 -9.46 -13.73 2.23
C GLY A 85 -10.76 -14.02 1.47
N PHE A 86 -11.68 -13.08 1.54
CA PHE A 86 -13.01 -13.18 0.92
C PHE A 86 -12.99 -13.02 -0.60
N PHE A 87 -12.11 -12.20 -1.15
CA PHE A 87 -11.99 -11.93 -2.57
C PHE A 87 -10.95 -12.83 -3.22
N ASP A 88 -11.07 -13.04 -4.53
CA ASP A 88 -10.03 -13.70 -5.33
C ASP A 88 -8.75 -12.85 -5.29
N ARG A 89 -7.59 -13.52 -5.26
CA ARG A 89 -6.29 -12.83 -5.20
C ARG A 89 -5.22 -13.58 -5.97
N THR A 90 -4.42 -12.85 -6.73
CA THR A 90 -3.31 -13.43 -7.51
C THR A 90 -2.04 -13.44 -6.67
N ASP A 91 -1.35 -14.59 -6.64
CA ASP A 91 -0.07 -14.72 -5.95
C ASP A 91 1.11 -14.23 -6.81
N PRO A 92 2.33 -14.15 -6.24
CA PRO A 92 3.53 -13.69 -6.97
C PRO A 92 3.86 -14.49 -8.23
N ASP A 93 3.45 -15.75 -8.31
CA ASP A 93 3.70 -16.62 -9.46
C ASP A 93 2.57 -16.57 -10.50
N GLY A 94 1.49 -15.82 -10.20
CA GLY A 94 0.37 -15.57 -11.11
C GLY A 94 -0.79 -16.56 -10.98
N ARG A 95 -0.77 -17.41 -9.95
CA ARG A 95 -1.90 -18.27 -9.64
C ARG A 95 -3.00 -17.44 -8.98
N VAL A 96 -4.23 -17.60 -9.44
CA VAL A 96 -5.41 -17.01 -8.81
C VAL A 96 -5.90 -17.94 -7.69
N TRP A 97 -6.01 -17.41 -6.50
CA TRP A 97 -6.61 -18.05 -5.35
C TRP A 97 -8.03 -17.53 -5.19
N GLU A 98 -9.00 -18.43 -5.31
CA GLU A 98 -10.41 -18.08 -5.10
C GLU A 98 -10.65 -17.61 -3.67
N GLY A 99 -11.53 -16.62 -3.50
CA GLY A 99 -11.90 -16.12 -2.18
C GLY A 99 -12.69 -17.13 -1.35
N ALA A 100 -12.45 -17.16 -0.04
CA ALA A 100 -13.22 -17.93 0.91
C ALA A 100 -14.46 -17.15 1.35
N ARG A 101 -15.63 -17.46 0.77
CA ARG A 101 -16.87 -16.68 0.90
C ARG A 101 -17.69 -17.02 2.15
N SER A 102 -17.22 -17.93 3.00
CA SER A 102 -17.82 -18.29 4.29
C SER A 102 -16.77 -18.77 5.28
N ILE A 103 -17.09 -18.79 6.57
CA ILE A 103 -16.19 -19.35 7.60
C ILE A 103 -15.94 -20.83 7.34
N GLU A 104 -16.94 -21.59 6.86
CA GLU A 104 -16.80 -22.99 6.49
C GLU A 104 -15.79 -23.18 5.33
N ALA A 105 -15.79 -22.28 4.34
CA ALA A 105 -14.81 -22.29 3.25
C ALA A 105 -13.39 -22.01 3.76
N VAL A 106 -13.23 -21.09 4.71
CA VAL A 106 -11.93 -20.86 5.38
C VAL A 106 -11.47 -22.11 6.11
N VAL A 107 -12.34 -22.74 6.90
CA VAL A 107 -12.04 -23.97 7.64
C VAL A 107 -11.68 -25.11 6.69
N ALA A 108 -12.39 -25.27 5.57
CA ALA A 108 -12.10 -26.30 4.56
C ALA A 108 -10.70 -26.10 3.96
N ARG A 109 -10.35 -24.88 3.59
CA ARG A 109 -9.02 -24.53 3.05
C ARG A 109 -7.90 -24.79 4.06
N LEU A 110 -8.11 -24.45 5.32
CA LEU A 110 -7.15 -24.76 6.39
C LEU A 110 -7.01 -26.27 6.62
N ARG A 111 -8.08 -27.08 6.47
CA ARG A 111 -8.00 -28.54 6.54
C ARG A 111 -7.14 -29.13 5.41
N GLU A 112 -7.29 -28.64 4.19
CA GLU A 112 -6.44 -29.04 3.07
C GLU A 112 -4.97 -28.75 3.36
N ALA A 113 -4.67 -27.52 3.83
CA ALA A 113 -3.32 -27.12 4.21
C ALA A 113 -2.79 -27.96 5.40
N HIS A 114 -3.64 -28.24 6.40
CA HIS A 114 -3.31 -29.09 7.54
C HIS A 114 -2.91 -30.51 7.09
N ALA A 115 -3.67 -31.10 6.17
CA ALA A 115 -3.40 -32.43 5.65
C ALA A 115 -2.09 -32.52 4.84
N ALA A 116 -1.65 -31.42 4.25
CA ALA A 116 -0.39 -31.35 3.49
C ALA A 116 0.86 -31.19 4.38
N LEU A 117 0.71 -30.82 5.66
CA LEU A 117 1.83 -30.65 6.59
C LEU A 117 2.26 -31.95 7.22
N ALA A 118 3.51 -32.35 6.99
CA ALA A 118 4.06 -33.63 7.49
C ALA A 118 4.17 -33.69 9.03
N ASP A 119 4.55 -32.58 9.67
CA ASP A 119 4.64 -32.49 11.14
C ASP A 119 3.28 -32.08 11.73
N PRO A 120 2.62 -32.92 12.52
CA PRO A 120 1.32 -32.61 13.12
C PRO A 120 1.37 -31.47 14.15
N LYS A 121 2.54 -31.13 14.68
CA LYS A 121 2.74 -30.07 15.67
C LYS A 121 3.20 -28.74 15.06
N ALA A 122 3.60 -28.73 13.80
CA ALA A 122 4.00 -27.48 13.13
C ALA A 122 2.82 -26.50 13.12
N PRO A 123 3.01 -25.24 13.50
CA PRO A 123 1.96 -24.24 13.44
C PRO A 123 1.41 -24.09 12.02
N LEU A 124 0.10 -23.85 11.91
CA LEU A 124 -0.56 -23.49 10.67
C LEU A 124 -0.97 -22.02 10.73
N PHE A 125 -0.54 -21.26 9.74
CA PHE A 125 -0.81 -19.84 9.70
C PHE A 125 -1.58 -19.45 8.43
N GLY A 126 -2.63 -18.65 8.62
CA GLY A 126 -3.44 -18.07 7.54
C GLY A 126 -3.47 -16.57 7.61
N TRP A 127 -3.91 -15.93 6.51
CA TRP A 127 -4.01 -14.48 6.40
C TRP A 127 -5.14 -14.02 5.49
N GLY A 128 -5.55 -12.76 5.63
CA GLY A 128 -6.48 -12.12 4.72
C GLY A 128 -7.96 -12.20 5.12
N LEU A 129 -8.30 -12.85 6.24
CA LEU A 129 -9.67 -12.89 6.77
C LEU A 129 -10.16 -11.47 7.07
N ASP A 130 -11.44 -11.18 6.80
CA ASP A 130 -12.10 -9.98 7.28
C ASP A 130 -13.55 -10.32 7.70
N PRO A 131 -13.87 -10.20 8.99
CA PRO A 131 -15.17 -10.61 9.53
C PRO A 131 -16.35 -9.77 9.02
N LEU A 132 -16.13 -8.55 8.47
CA LEU A 132 -17.20 -7.71 7.93
C LEU A 132 -17.94 -8.37 6.75
N TYR A 133 -17.29 -9.29 6.02
CA TYR A 133 -17.91 -9.99 4.90
C TYR A 133 -18.78 -11.18 5.32
N PHE A 134 -18.70 -11.62 6.59
CA PHE A 134 -19.45 -12.77 7.09
C PHE A 134 -20.69 -12.39 7.91
N GLY A 135 -21.18 -11.16 7.75
CA GLY A 135 -22.37 -10.64 8.45
C GLY A 135 -22.12 -10.48 9.95
N SER A 136 -23.03 -11.03 10.77
CA SER A 136 -22.91 -10.99 12.23
C SER A 136 -22.03 -12.11 12.81
N ARG A 137 -21.66 -13.11 12.00
CA ARG A 137 -20.86 -14.26 12.46
C ARG A 137 -19.38 -13.87 12.53
N ARG A 138 -18.80 -14.06 13.71
CA ARG A 138 -17.37 -13.91 13.94
C ARG A 138 -16.75 -15.29 14.13
N MET A 139 -15.56 -15.50 13.55
CA MET A 139 -14.79 -16.73 13.73
C MET A 139 -14.32 -16.84 15.19
N THR A 140 -14.47 -18.03 15.77
CA THR A 140 -14.05 -18.35 17.12
C THR A 140 -12.91 -19.38 17.12
N ARG A 141 -12.31 -19.63 18.31
CA ARG A 141 -11.34 -20.71 18.45
C ARG A 141 -11.89 -22.08 18.05
N HIS A 142 -13.19 -22.33 18.28
CA HIS A 142 -13.83 -23.61 17.96
C HIS A 142 -13.94 -23.86 16.46
N ASP A 143 -14.11 -22.80 15.64
CA ASP A 143 -14.06 -22.94 14.18
C ASP A 143 -12.67 -23.41 13.72
N LEU A 144 -11.60 -22.95 14.37
CA LEU A 144 -10.22 -23.38 14.10
C LEU A 144 -9.90 -24.76 14.70
N ASP A 145 -10.43 -25.08 15.88
CA ASP A 145 -10.31 -26.39 16.50
C ASP A 145 -10.97 -27.49 15.64
N ALA A 146 -11.99 -27.13 14.85
CA ALA A 146 -12.60 -28.02 13.87
C ALA A 146 -11.66 -28.40 12.71
N VAL A 147 -10.57 -27.66 12.48
CA VAL A 147 -9.49 -28.06 11.56
C VAL A 147 -8.61 -29.10 12.21
N SER A 148 -8.14 -28.81 13.42
CA SER A 148 -7.35 -29.71 14.26
C SER A 148 -7.39 -29.23 15.71
N PRO A 149 -7.75 -30.08 16.69
CA PRO A 149 -7.77 -29.69 18.09
C PRO A 149 -6.36 -29.54 18.70
N GLU A 150 -5.35 -30.17 18.09
CA GLU A 150 -3.99 -30.22 18.63
C GLU A 150 -3.03 -29.24 17.95
N ARG A 151 -3.28 -28.87 16.68
CA ARG A 151 -2.41 -28.00 15.92
C ARG A 151 -2.61 -26.54 16.33
N PRO A 152 -1.54 -25.79 16.68
CA PRO A 152 -1.63 -24.36 16.82
C PRO A 152 -1.95 -23.69 15.48
N ILE A 153 -3.11 -23.02 15.39
CA ILE A 153 -3.59 -22.36 14.18
C ILE A 153 -3.83 -20.89 14.48
N GLY A 154 -3.34 -19.99 13.61
CA GLY A 154 -3.60 -18.57 13.67
C GLY A 154 -3.95 -18.01 12.29
N ILE A 155 -4.83 -17.01 12.24
CA ILE A 155 -5.17 -16.26 11.03
C ILE A 155 -5.07 -14.78 11.31
N VAL A 156 -4.17 -14.08 10.62
CA VAL A 156 -4.13 -12.61 10.63
C VAL A 156 -5.19 -12.06 9.67
N HIS A 157 -5.97 -11.08 10.15
CA HIS A 157 -6.94 -10.39 9.31
C HIS A 157 -6.26 -9.50 8.26
N ALA A 158 -6.99 -9.21 7.18
CA ALA A 158 -6.51 -8.34 6.10
C ALA A 158 -6.04 -6.96 6.61
N SER A 159 -6.71 -6.42 7.63
CA SER A 159 -6.34 -5.15 8.26
C SER A 159 -5.02 -5.17 9.04
N GLY A 160 -4.46 -6.34 9.35
CA GLY A 160 -3.27 -6.50 10.20
C GLY A 160 -3.49 -6.18 11.70
N HIS A 161 -4.71 -5.84 12.12
CA HIS A 161 -5.02 -5.40 13.49
C HIS A 161 -5.73 -6.44 14.34
N ILE A 162 -6.10 -7.58 13.78
CA ILE A 162 -6.83 -8.67 14.45
C ILE A 162 -6.21 -10.01 14.05
N THR A 163 -6.19 -10.96 14.99
CA THR A 163 -5.79 -12.36 14.74
C THR A 163 -6.84 -13.28 15.34
N ASN A 164 -7.27 -14.31 14.62
CA ASN A 164 -7.97 -15.44 15.21
C ASN A 164 -6.98 -16.56 15.55
N ALA A 165 -7.16 -17.21 16.70
CA ALA A 165 -6.30 -18.26 17.21
C ALA A 165 -7.11 -19.46 17.70
N SER A 166 -6.63 -20.68 17.39
CA SER A 166 -7.20 -21.95 17.92
C SER A 166 -6.92 -22.10 19.41
N THR A 167 -7.64 -23.02 20.05
CA THR A 167 -7.39 -23.38 21.45
C THR A 167 -5.93 -23.79 21.67
N ALA A 168 -5.35 -24.58 20.78
CA ALA A 168 -3.94 -24.98 20.88
C ALA A 168 -2.98 -23.78 20.76
N ALA A 169 -3.26 -22.81 19.90
CA ALA A 169 -2.43 -21.59 19.78
C ALA A 169 -2.54 -20.69 21.02
N LEU A 170 -3.73 -20.54 21.58
CA LEU A 170 -3.96 -19.80 22.82
C LEU A 170 -3.25 -20.46 24.00
N ALA A 171 -3.30 -21.81 24.10
CA ALA A 171 -2.59 -22.58 25.12
C ALA A 171 -1.08 -22.36 25.03
N LEU A 172 -0.52 -22.46 23.81
CA LEU A 172 0.90 -22.27 23.54
C LEU A 172 1.39 -20.88 23.97
N ALA A 173 0.53 -19.87 23.87
CA ALA A 173 0.81 -18.50 24.30
C ALA A 173 0.49 -18.21 25.78
N GLY A 174 -0.03 -19.19 26.53
CA GLY A 174 -0.44 -19.02 27.93
C GLY A 174 -1.72 -18.19 28.10
N TYR A 175 -2.58 -18.15 27.08
CA TYR A 175 -3.82 -17.36 27.07
C TYR A 175 -5.05 -18.15 27.54
N LEU A 176 -4.99 -19.47 27.69
CA LEU A 176 -6.12 -20.26 28.22
C LEU A 176 -6.24 -20.11 29.74
N ARG A 177 -6.70 -18.93 30.16
CA ARG A 177 -6.97 -18.57 31.57
C ARG A 177 -8.19 -17.66 31.65
N THR A 178 -8.81 -17.56 32.81
CA THR A 178 -10.10 -16.87 33.02
C THR A 178 -9.98 -15.46 33.58
N ASP A 179 -8.77 -15.00 33.85
CA ASP A 179 -8.44 -13.74 34.53
C ASP A 179 -7.94 -12.65 33.56
N HIS A 180 -8.33 -12.70 32.29
CA HIS A 180 -8.05 -11.63 31.33
C HIS A 180 -8.94 -10.42 31.61
N ASP A 181 -8.31 -9.24 31.66
CA ASP A 181 -8.94 -7.91 31.76
C ASP A 181 -8.67 -7.04 30.52
N HIS A 182 -7.86 -7.52 29.57
CA HIS A 182 -7.47 -6.77 28.39
C HIS A 182 -8.64 -6.66 27.38
N PRO A 183 -9.07 -5.46 26.98
CA PRO A 183 -10.24 -5.24 26.13
C PRO A 183 -10.09 -5.85 24.72
N GLY A 184 -8.87 -6.10 24.28
CA GLY A 184 -8.56 -6.77 23.01
C GLY A 184 -8.69 -8.29 23.03
N ILE A 185 -9.08 -8.90 24.17
CA ILE A 185 -9.25 -10.35 24.34
C ILE A 185 -10.70 -10.65 24.74
N PRO A 186 -11.63 -10.73 23.77
CA PRO A 186 -13.01 -11.10 24.05
C PRO A 186 -13.11 -12.50 24.69
N LEU A 187 -13.92 -12.62 25.73
CA LEU A 187 -14.13 -13.85 26.47
C LEU A 187 -15.50 -14.47 26.15
N ASP A 188 -15.56 -15.80 26.19
CA ASP A 188 -16.81 -16.54 26.10
C ASP A 188 -17.53 -16.65 27.47
N GLU A 189 -18.64 -17.39 27.52
CA GLU A 189 -19.43 -17.60 28.74
C GLU A 189 -18.65 -18.31 29.86
N THR A 190 -17.62 -19.10 29.51
CA THR A 190 -16.72 -19.75 30.45
C THR A 190 -15.56 -18.86 30.89
N ARG A 191 -15.54 -17.59 30.46
CA ARG A 191 -14.47 -16.61 30.67
C ARG A 191 -13.14 -16.98 30.02
N LEU A 192 -13.13 -17.88 29.06
CA LEU A 192 -11.95 -18.16 28.23
C LEU A 192 -11.94 -17.30 26.95
N PRO A 193 -10.76 -16.98 26.40
CA PRO A 193 -10.66 -16.22 25.16
C PRO A 193 -11.44 -16.88 24.01
N MET A 194 -12.28 -16.12 23.33
CA MET A 194 -13.07 -16.60 22.19
C MET A 194 -12.22 -17.00 20.98
N GLY A 195 -10.96 -16.57 20.94
CA GLY A 195 -10.03 -16.81 19.82
C GLY A 195 -9.72 -15.57 18.99
N GLU A 196 -10.56 -14.55 19.00
CA GLU A 196 -10.27 -13.27 18.35
C GLU A 196 -9.44 -12.39 19.29
N LEU A 197 -8.29 -11.90 18.78
CA LEU A 197 -7.34 -11.06 19.51
C LEU A 197 -7.19 -9.73 18.75
N ARG A 198 -7.42 -8.62 19.43
CA ARG A 198 -7.47 -7.28 18.83
C ARG A 198 -6.33 -6.42 19.34
N GLY A 199 -5.60 -5.82 18.39
CA GLY A 199 -4.47 -4.95 18.65
C GLY A 199 -3.16 -5.69 18.95
N PRO A 200 -2.03 -5.00 18.77
CA PRO A 200 -0.70 -5.61 18.85
C PRO A 200 -0.40 -6.30 20.19
N GLU A 201 -0.87 -5.73 21.29
CA GLU A 201 -0.61 -6.25 22.65
C GLU A 201 -1.25 -7.62 22.87
N ALA A 202 -2.47 -7.83 22.33
CA ALA A 202 -3.16 -9.11 22.41
C ALA A 202 -2.66 -10.11 21.36
N MET A 203 -2.30 -9.65 20.15
CA MET A 203 -1.95 -10.51 19.01
C MET A 203 -0.52 -11.04 19.08
N MET A 204 0.46 -10.16 19.38
CA MET A 204 1.87 -10.49 19.20
C MET A 204 2.36 -11.68 20.04
N PRO A 205 1.95 -11.88 21.31
CA PRO A 205 2.36 -13.06 22.06
C PRO A 205 1.98 -14.39 21.39
N VAL A 206 0.81 -14.44 20.74
CA VAL A 206 0.36 -15.64 20.01
C VAL A 206 1.12 -15.77 18.67
N LEU A 207 1.26 -14.70 17.91
CA LEU A 207 1.95 -14.72 16.62
C LEU A 207 3.41 -15.18 16.76
N LEU A 208 4.13 -14.67 17.77
CA LEU A 208 5.51 -15.08 18.07
C LEU A 208 5.61 -16.59 18.35
N LYS A 209 4.64 -17.15 19.10
CA LYS A 209 4.59 -18.60 19.38
C LYS A 209 4.27 -19.44 18.15
N LEU A 210 3.57 -18.85 17.17
CA LEU A 210 3.33 -19.47 15.86
C LEU A 210 4.52 -19.31 14.90
N GLY A 211 5.63 -18.72 15.33
CA GLY A 211 6.80 -18.46 14.49
C GLY A 211 6.64 -17.29 13.52
N VAL A 212 5.66 -16.43 13.77
CA VAL A 212 5.38 -15.25 12.95
C VAL A 212 5.77 -14.01 13.75
N ASP A 213 6.99 -13.53 13.54
CA ASP A 213 7.43 -12.28 14.12
C ASP A 213 7.24 -11.09 13.15
N ARG A 214 7.39 -9.87 13.67
CA ARG A 214 7.29 -8.67 12.86
C ARG A 214 8.44 -8.51 11.86
N ALA A 215 9.61 -9.02 12.19
CA ALA A 215 10.76 -8.97 11.30
C ALA A 215 10.53 -9.92 10.09
N ALA A 216 9.97 -11.11 10.34
CA ALA A 216 9.54 -12.02 9.28
C ALA A 216 8.43 -11.41 8.40
N LEU A 217 7.49 -10.66 9.01
CA LEU A 217 6.41 -9.98 8.29
C LEU A 217 6.87 -8.67 7.62
N ALA A 218 7.93 -8.03 8.11
CA ALA A 218 8.49 -6.81 7.51
C ALA A 218 9.24 -7.05 6.20
N GLY A 219 9.31 -8.29 5.74
CA GLY A 219 9.92 -8.68 4.47
C GLY A 219 11.39 -9.06 4.63
N ASP A 220 11.63 -10.34 4.69
CA ASP A 220 12.94 -10.90 4.38
C ASP A 220 13.21 -10.82 2.86
N GLU A 221 14.38 -11.21 2.44
CA GLU A 221 14.77 -11.21 1.02
C GLU A 221 13.79 -11.99 0.14
N VAL A 222 13.30 -13.13 0.59
CA VAL A 222 12.36 -13.97 -0.19
C VAL A 222 11.02 -13.27 -0.35
N GLY A 223 10.51 -12.64 0.73
CA GLY A 223 9.29 -11.83 0.69
C GLY A 223 9.44 -10.60 -0.19
N LEU A 224 10.58 -9.91 -0.12
CA LEU A 224 10.88 -8.75 -0.97
C LEU A 224 10.90 -9.13 -2.45
N ARG A 225 11.52 -10.26 -2.82
CA ARG A 225 11.53 -10.78 -4.20
C ARG A 225 10.15 -11.22 -4.67
N ALA A 226 9.36 -11.84 -3.79
CA ALA A 226 7.98 -12.21 -4.09
C ALA A 226 7.09 -10.97 -4.30
N PHE A 227 7.25 -9.93 -3.48
CA PHE A 227 6.58 -8.65 -3.68
C PHE A 227 7.00 -7.97 -5.00
N ALA A 228 8.27 -8.03 -5.36
CA ALA A 228 8.76 -7.49 -6.62
C ALA A 228 8.15 -8.20 -7.84
N LYS A 229 7.87 -9.50 -7.77
CA LYS A 229 7.11 -10.22 -8.81
C LYS A 229 5.67 -9.69 -8.94
N LEU A 230 4.98 -9.44 -7.81
CA LEU A 230 3.66 -8.80 -7.83
C LEU A 230 3.73 -7.42 -8.46
N ALA A 231 4.76 -6.62 -8.13
CA ALA A 231 4.96 -5.30 -8.70
C ALA A 231 5.11 -5.35 -10.23
N VAL A 232 5.91 -6.26 -10.77
CA VAL A 232 6.06 -6.44 -12.23
C VAL A 232 4.72 -6.80 -12.89
N ARG A 233 3.94 -7.70 -12.28
CA ARG A 233 2.61 -8.12 -12.79
C ARG A 233 1.60 -6.98 -12.84
N THR A 234 1.79 -5.96 -12.03
CA THR A 234 0.87 -4.81 -11.92
C THR A 234 1.40 -3.53 -12.57
N GLY A 235 2.56 -3.59 -13.27
CA GLY A 235 3.16 -2.43 -13.91
C GLY A 235 3.88 -1.47 -12.95
N THR A 236 4.08 -1.90 -11.70
CA THR A 236 4.69 -1.08 -10.64
C THR A 236 6.21 -1.17 -10.73
N THR A 237 6.88 -0.03 -10.88
CA THR A 237 8.34 0.09 -10.91
C THR A 237 8.93 0.72 -9.64
N THR A 238 8.10 1.39 -8.86
CA THR A 238 8.49 1.97 -7.57
C THR A 238 7.41 1.69 -6.53
N ALA A 239 7.79 1.16 -5.36
CA ALA A 239 6.86 0.91 -4.27
C ALA A 239 7.45 1.34 -2.93
N THR A 240 6.57 1.76 -2.03
CA THR A 240 6.89 2.07 -0.65
C THR A 240 6.77 0.83 0.24
N ASP A 241 7.37 0.90 1.42
CA ASP A 241 7.03 0.08 2.58
C ASP A 241 6.86 1.00 3.78
N LEU A 242 5.63 1.36 4.06
CA LEU A 242 5.34 2.33 5.11
C LEU A 242 5.06 1.63 6.44
N ALA A 243 5.84 1.99 7.45
CA ALA A 243 5.76 1.45 8.82
C ALA A 243 6.62 0.18 9.06
N THR A 244 7.72 0.06 8.36
CA THR A 244 8.70 -1.01 8.63
C THR A 244 9.71 -0.58 9.73
N PRO A 245 10.17 -1.53 10.59
CA PRO A 245 11.21 -1.24 11.60
C PRO A 245 12.54 -1.21 10.93
N ILE A 246 13.08 -0.78 10.08
CA ILE A 246 14.37 -0.86 9.35
C ILE A 246 15.56 -1.05 10.33
N PRO A 247 15.84 -2.24 10.87
CA PRO A 247 17.01 -2.49 11.69
C PRO A 247 18.29 -2.52 10.83
N ASP A 248 19.46 -2.40 11.46
CA ASP A 248 20.73 -2.24 10.72
C ASP A 248 21.09 -3.44 9.85
N ASP A 249 20.80 -4.64 10.29
CA ASP A 249 21.01 -5.88 9.53
C ASP A 249 20.10 -5.98 8.30
N ALA A 250 18.87 -5.47 8.38
CA ALA A 250 17.97 -5.40 7.23
C ALA A 250 18.49 -4.44 6.16
N ILE A 251 19.16 -3.34 6.53
CA ILE A 251 19.67 -2.36 5.56
C ILE A 251 20.70 -2.98 4.61
N GLU A 252 21.61 -3.80 5.11
CA GLU A 252 22.62 -4.47 4.26
C GLU A 252 21.95 -5.42 3.26
N SER A 253 20.94 -6.17 3.71
CA SER A 253 20.15 -7.04 2.84
C SER A 253 19.38 -6.24 1.77
N LEU A 254 18.74 -5.13 2.16
CA LEU A 254 18.05 -4.25 1.24
C LEU A 254 18.99 -3.65 0.19
N LEU A 255 20.16 -3.13 0.60
CA LEU A 255 21.16 -2.58 -0.31
C LEU A 255 21.66 -3.64 -1.32
N ARG A 256 21.94 -4.85 -0.84
CA ARG A 256 22.38 -5.94 -1.69
C ARG A 256 21.31 -6.33 -2.71
N VAL A 257 20.08 -6.60 -2.26
CA VAL A 257 18.98 -7.06 -3.13
C VAL A 257 18.58 -5.99 -4.15
N THR A 258 18.40 -4.75 -3.69
CA THR A 258 18.00 -3.66 -4.60
C THR A 258 19.12 -3.25 -5.54
N GLY A 259 20.39 -3.55 -5.21
CA GLY A 259 21.55 -3.30 -6.07
C GLY A 259 21.69 -4.31 -7.22
N GLU A 260 21.00 -5.45 -7.18
CA GLU A 260 21.09 -6.45 -8.24
C GLU A 260 20.42 -5.99 -9.53
N ASP A 261 21.05 -6.26 -10.66
CA ASP A 261 20.51 -5.95 -11.99
C ASP A 261 19.21 -6.70 -12.30
N THR A 262 18.99 -7.82 -11.63
CA THR A 262 17.80 -8.67 -11.78
C THR A 262 16.63 -8.26 -10.87
N PHE A 263 16.83 -7.32 -9.95
CA PHE A 263 15.77 -6.85 -9.07
C PHE A 263 14.95 -5.76 -9.76
N PRO A 264 13.62 -5.94 -9.97
CA PRO A 264 12.82 -5.13 -10.89
C PRO A 264 12.12 -3.94 -10.24
N LEU A 265 12.54 -3.49 -9.04
CA LEU A 265 11.78 -2.50 -8.28
C LEU A 265 12.69 -1.45 -7.63
N ARG A 266 12.28 -0.17 -7.70
CA ARG A 266 12.79 0.87 -6.80
C ARG A 266 12.02 0.80 -5.49
N PHE A 267 12.72 0.75 -4.37
CA PHE A 267 12.16 0.55 -3.05
C PHE A 267 12.30 1.80 -2.17
N VAL A 268 11.19 2.24 -1.56
CA VAL A 268 11.10 3.51 -0.81
C VAL A 268 10.49 3.25 0.57
N PRO A 269 11.22 2.63 1.50
CA PRO A 269 10.70 2.36 2.82
C PRO A 269 10.68 3.62 3.70
N ALA A 270 9.68 3.70 4.60
CA ALA A 270 9.60 4.69 5.65
C ALA A 270 9.62 4.02 7.03
N MET A 271 10.57 4.42 7.85
CA MET A 271 10.76 3.88 9.20
C MET A 271 9.57 4.26 10.10
N HIS A 272 9.03 3.29 10.82
CA HIS A 272 7.99 3.54 11.80
C HIS A 272 8.55 4.26 13.05
N VAL A 273 7.84 5.29 13.53
CA VAL A 273 8.24 6.04 14.73
C VAL A 273 8.17 5.22 16.03
N ARG A 274 7.38 4.13 16.06
CA ARG A 274 7.20 3.31 17.27
C ARG A 274 8.52 2.76 17.79
N GLY A 275 8.74 2.90 19.10
CA GLY A 275 9.97 2.52 19.77
C GLY A 275 11.06 3.60 19.75
N HIS A 276 10.76 4.76 19.18
CA HIS A 276 11.66 5.91 19.14
C HIS A 276 11.01 7.14 19.79
N THR A 277 11.81 8.00 20.40
CA THR A 277 11.40 9.39 20.66
C THR A 277 11.33 10.15 19.33
N PRO A 278 10.57 11.25 19.22
CA PRO A 278 10.55 12.07 18.00
C PRO A 278 11.94 12.45 17.51
N LYS A 279 12.82 12.87 18.41
CA LYS A 279 14.22 13.21 18.13
C LYS A 279 15.00 12.00 17.61
N GLY A 280 14.94 10.86 18.31
CA GLY A 280 15.63 9.63 17.89
C GLY A 280 15.14 9.10 16.53
N ALA A 281 13.84 9.24 16.22
CA ALA A 281 13.30 8.86 14.91
C ALA A 281 13.87 9.74 13.77
N VAL A 282 13.94 11.05 13.99
CA VAL A 282 14.49 11.98 12.99
C VAL A 282 16.00 11.80 12.82
N GLU A 283 16.76 11.66 13.91
CA GLU A 283 18.21 11.38 13.85
C GLU A 283 18.49 10.06 13.10
N ARG A 284 17.72 9.01 13.39
CA ARG A 284 17.81 7.74 12.65
C ARG A 284 17.50 7.92 11.17
N ALA A 285 16.44 8.67 10.82
CA ALA A 285 16.07 8.93 9.44
C ALA A 285 17.17 9.71 8.68
N ILE A 286 17.85 10.66 9.32
CA ILE A 286 19.01 11.37 8.75
C ILE A 286 20.13 10.39 8.41
N GLY A 287 20.49 9.50 9.36
CA GLY A 287 21.50 8.48 9.14
C GLY A 287 21.12 7.52 8.00
N LEU A 288 19.85 7.09 7.95
CA LEU A 288 19.33 6.25 6.88
C LEU A 288 19.36 6.95 5.51
N LYS A 289 18.98 8.23 5.45
CA LYS A 289 18.97 9.01 4.21
C LYS A 289 20.34 9.04 3.52
N ALA A 290 21.42 9.12 4.30
CA ALA A 290 22.79 9.09 3.80
C ALA A 290 23.18 7.75 3.14
N ARG A 291 22.43 6.68 3.40
CA ARG A 291 22.65 5.34 2.84
C ARG A 291 21.78 5.04 1.60
N SER A 292 21.01 6.01 1.14
CA SER A 292 20.17 5.86 -0.06
C SER A 292 21.02 5.59 -1.31
N THR A 293 20.45 4.79 -2.20
CA THR A 293 20.96 4.57 -3.57
C THR A 293 19.89 4.97 -4.58
N ASP A 294 20.20 4.84 -5.88
CA ASP A 294 19.22 5.08 -6.94
C ASP A 294 17.98 4.18 -6.83
N ARG A 295 18.12 2.98 -6.27
CA ARG A 295 17.07 1.95 -6.20
C ARG A 295 16.55 1.68 -4.79
N LEU A 296 17.20 2.21 -3.75
CA LEU A 296 16.77 2.16 -2.35
C LEU A 296 16.73 3.58 -1.78
N ARG A 297 15.55 4.10 -1.48
CA ARG A 297 15.36 5.49 -1.03
C ARG A 297 14.93 5.54 0.43
N LEU A 298 15.89 5.68 1.31
CA LEU A 298 15.74 5.72 2.77
C LEU A 298 15.53 7.15 3.31
N GLY A 299 15.25 7.27 4.61
CA GLY A 299 15.25 8.55 5.34
C GLY A 299 13.88 9.24 5.41
N ARG A 300 12.80 8.47 5.42
CA ARG A 300 11.44 8.93 5.71
C ARG A 300 10.94 8.33 7.00
N VAL A 301 9.99 8.99 7.66
CA VAL A 301 9.38 8.51 8.91
C VAL A 301 7.89 8.33 8.72
N LYS A 302 7.35 7.22 9.23
CA LYS A 302 5.91 6.93 9.29
C LYS A 302 5.41 6.99 10.73
N ALA A 303 4.36 7.77 10.95
CA ALA A 303 3.57 7.81 12.17
C ALA A 303 2.15 7.30 11.93
N HIS A 304 1.48 6.84 12.99
CA HIS A 304 0.06 6.50 12.97
C HIS A 304 -0.66 7.40 13.96
N ALA A 305 -1.57 8.26 13.49
CA ALA A 305 -2.39 9.09 14.36
C ALA A 305 -3.56 8.29 14.94
N ASP A 306 -4.19 7.47 14.11
CA ASP A 306 -5.34 6.64 14.48
C ASP A 306 -5.29 5.24 13.84
N GLY A 307 -6.40 4.51 13.93
CA GLY A 307 -6.54 3.18 13.34
C GLY A 307 -7.47 3.15 12.12
N SER A 308 -8.11 2.00 11.85
CA SER A 308 -8.93 1.76 10.66
C SER A 308 -10.42 2.04 10.91
N ILE A 309 -11.13 2.47 9.84
CA ILE A 309 -12.59 2.70 9.90
C ILE A 309 -13.33 1.38 10.11
N GLN A 310 -13.02 0.35 9.33
CA GLN A 310 -13.64 -0.97 9.43
C GLN A 310 -13.35 -1.70 10.75
N GLY A 311 -12.27 -1.34 11.43
CA GLY A 311 -11.92 -1.84 12.75
C GLY A 311 -12.47 -1.01 13.92
N PHE A 312 -13.24 0.04 13.63
CA PHE A 312 -13.78 0.98 14.62
C PHE A 312 -12.72 1.66 15.50
N THR A 313 -11.52 1.86 14.96
CA THR A 313 -10.38 2.47 15.66
C THR A 313 -9.92 3.78 15.04
N ALA A 314 -10.44 4.18 13.88
CA ALA A 314 -10.23 5.50 13.31
C ALA A 314 -10.82 6.59 14.22
N ARG A 315 -10.07 7.68 14.46
CA ARG A 315 -10.48 8.74 15.38
C ARG A 315 -11.44 9.71 14.71
N MET A 316 -12.73 9.64 15.13
CA MET A 316 -13.84 10.39 14.55
C MET A 316 -14.18 11.64 15.35
N ARG A 317 -14.57 12.70 14.64
CA ARG A 317 -15.32 13.82 15.24
C ARG A 317 -16.71 13.35 15.69
N TRP A 318 -17.38 14.14 16.52
CA TRP A 318 -18.80 13.95 16.80
C TRP A 318 -19.60 13.93 15.46
N PRO A 319 -20.58 13.05 15.32
CA PRO A 319 -21.19 12.12 16.29
C PRO A 319 -20.49 10.76 16.45
N GLY A 320 -19.31 10.55 15.88
CA GLY A 320 -18.60 9.27 15.94
C GLY A 320 -19.07 8.28 14.87
N TYR A 321 -19.02 7.00 15.15
CA TYR A 321 -19.46 5.94 14.25
C TYR A 321 -20.97 5.86 14.13
N HIS A 322 -21.47 5.50 12.94
CA HIS A 322 -22.89 5.42 12.63
C HIS A 322 -23.65 4.41 13.50
N ASN A 323 -23.02 3.31 13.84
CA ASN A 323 -23.60 2.27 14.70
C ASN A 323 -23.46 2.53 16.20
N GLY A 324 -22.97 3.72 16.60
CA GLY A 324 -22.76 4.09 18.00
C GLY A 324 -21.51 3.52 18.66
N ALA A 325 -20.60 2.89 17.90
CA ALA A 325 -19.31 2.47 18.42
C ALA A 325 -18.52 3.67 18.97
N PRO A 326 -17.57 3.46 19.92
CA PRO A 326 -16.70 4.53 20.43
C PRO A 326 -15.98 5.28 19.30
N GLN A 327 -15.65 6.56 19.54
CA GLN A 327 -15.05 7.46 18.54
C GLN A 327 -13.62 7.09 18.09
N GLY A 328 -13.19 5.85 18.27
CA GLY A 328 -11.84 5.40 17.96
C GLY A 328 -10.81 5.84 19.01
N MET A 329 -9.54 5.68 18.66
CA MET A 329 -8.43 5.93 19.62
C MET A 329 -7.25 6.60 18.93
N TRP A 330 -6.43 7.27 19.72
CA TRP A 330 -5.12 7.76 19.29
C TRP A 330 -4.09 6.63 19.35
N TYR A 331 -3.30 6.46 18.29
CA TYR A 331 -2.17 5.52 18.27
C TYR A 331 -0.83 6.22 18.55
N ILE A 332 -0.83 7.54 18.56
CA ILE A 332 0.28 8.40 19.00
C ILE A 332 -0.30 9.52 19.85
N GLU A 333 0.42 9.89 20.88
CA GLU A 333 0.04 11.06 21.67
C GLU A 333 0.14 12.33 20.84
N PRO A 334 -0.85 13.24 20.87
CA PRO A 334 -0.87 14.45 20.07
C PRO A 334 0.40 15.29 20.17
N GLU A 335 0.98 15.42 21.37
CA GLU A 335 2.21 16.17 21.58
C GLU A 335 3.43 15.51 20.91
N THR A 336 3.45 14.18 20.87
CA THR A 336 4.49 13.42 20.17
C THR A 336 4.43 13.68 18.65
N LEU A 337 3.24 13.74 18.07
CA LEU A 337 3.06 14.05 16.66
C LEU A 337 3.49 15.49 16.34
N ARG A 338 3.14 16.47 17.19
CA ARG A 338 3.57 17.87 17.05
C ARG A 338 5.10 18.00 17.09
N ALA A 339 5.74 17.35 18.05
CA ALA A 339 7.19 17.35 18.17
C ALA A 339 7.86 16.68 16.95
N LEU A 340 7.29 15.57 16.44
CA LEU A 340 7.79 14.89 15.25
C LEU A 340 7.73 15.78 14.02
N PHE A 341 6.63 16.51 13.82
CA PHE A 341 6.47 17.42 12.68
C PHE A 341 7.45 18.59 12.74
N ALA A 342 7.63 19.20 13.92
CA ALA A 342 8.59 20.28 14.11
C ALA A 342 10.02 19.83 13.77
N LEU A 343 10.46 18.72 14.33
CA LEU A 343 11.79 18.13 14.06
C LEU A 343 11.93 17.69 12.58
N GLY A 344 10.87 17.13 11.99
CA GLY A 344 10.86 16.76 10.57
C GLY A 344 11.11 17.96 9.66
N LEU A 345 10.46 19.10 9.92
CA LEU A 345 10.67 20.35 9.18
C LEU A 345 12.07 20.92 9.43
N GLU A 346 12.51 20.98 10.69
CA GLU A 346 13.83 21.49 11.07
C GLU A 346 14.97 20.78 10.35
N HIS A 347 14.85 19.47 10.17
CA HIS A 347 15.90 18.63 9.61
C HIS A 347 15.63 18.16 8.15
N GLY A 348 14.56 18.62 7.52
CA GLY A 348 14.21 18.23 6.15
C GLY A 348 13.93 16.73 5.98
N ILE A 349 13.30 16.11 7.01
CA ILE A 349 12.86 14.72 6.99
C ILE A 349 11.36 14.67 6.74
N GLN A 350 10.98 14.01 5.64
CA GLN A 350 9.58 13.86 5.25
C GLN A 350 8.85 12.92 6.22
N ILE A 351 7.65 13.36 6.67
CA ILE A 351 6.80 12.57 7.55
C ILE A 351 5.54 12.12 6.78
N HIS A 352 5.27 10.82 6.84
CA HIS A 352 4.04 10.19 6.39
C HIS A 352 3.18 9.85 7.61
N THR A 353 1.95 10.33 7.67
CA THR A 353 1.08 10.13 8.83
C THR A 353 -0.20 9.39 8.44
N HIS A 354 -0.44 8.23 9.04
CA HIS A 354 -1.70 7.51 8.92
C HIS A 354 -2.83 8.33 9.56
N THR A 355 -3.87 8.64 8.80
CA THR A 355 -5.03 9.42 9.22
C THR A 355 -6.27 8.94 8.49
N ASN A 356 -7.12 8.15 9.12
CA ASN A 356 -8.39 7.70 8.54
C ASN A 356 -9.55 8.58 8.95
N GLY A 357 -9.67 8.85 10.25
CA GLY A 357 -10.74 9.65 10.81
C GLY A 357 -10.51 11.15 10.62
N ASP A 358 -11.61 11.88 10.53
CA ASP A 358 -11.61 13.33 10.37
C ASP A 358 -10.95 14.07 11.55
N ALA A 359 -11.06 13.56 12.79
CA ALA A 359 -10.35 14.12 13.93
C ALA A 359 -8.83 13.88 13.87
N ALA A 360 -8.39 12.75 13.31
CA ALA A 360 -6.96 12.48 13.11
C ALA A 360 -6.36 13.40 12.03
N ILE A 361 -7.13 13.70 10.99
CA ILE A 361 -6.76 14.67 9.95
C ILE A 361 -6.60 16.06 10.57
N ASP A 362 -7.51 16.49 11.46
CA ASP A 362 -7.39 17.77 12.18
C ASP A 362 -6.10 17.84 12.98
N LEU A 363 -5.82 16.81 13.78
CA LEU A 363 -4.61 16.77 14.58
C LEU A 363 -3.34 16.93 13.73
N ALA A 364 -3.29 16.26 12.58
CA ALA A 364 -2.14 16.37 11.68
C ALA A 364 -2.02 17.77 11.04
N ILE A 365 -3.14 18.36 10.63
CA ILE A 365 -3.18 19.73 10.08
C ILE A 365 -2.71 20.75 11.13
N GLU A 366 -3.25 20.68 12.35
CA GLU A 366 -2.92 21.58 13.46
C GLU A 366 -1.45 21.44 13.90
N SER A 367 -0.96 20.19 13.92
CA SER A 367 0.44 19.89 14.23
C SER A 367 1.39 20.53 13.22
N LEU A 368 1.06 20.40 11.92
CA LEU A 368 1.87 21.00 10.88
C LEU A 368 1.79 22.55 10.89
N GLU A 369 0.60 23.10 11.06
CA GLU A 369 0.43 24.55 11.14
C GLU A 369 1.28 25.16 12.26
N SER A 370 1.28 24.52 13.44
CA SER A 370 2.14 24.93 14.56
C SER A 370 3.63 24.79 14.22
N ALA A 371 4.03 23.69 13.61
CA ALA A 371 5.42 23.42 13.25
C ALA A 371 5.95 24.40 12.19
N LEU A 372 5.16 24.74 11.17
CA LEU A 372 5.54 25.69 10.11
C LEU A 372 5.75 27.12 10.62
N ARG A 373 5.11 27.52 11.73
CA ARG A 373 5.38 28.83 12.36
C ARG A 373 6.79 28.91 12.94
N ALA A 374 7.32 27.79 13.43
CA ALA A 374 8.67 27.71 13.99
C ALA A 374 9.71 27.39 12.92
N HIS A 375 9.39 26.54 11.98
CA HIS A 375 10.29 26.02 10.93
C HIS A 375 9.62 26.16 9.56
N PRO A 376 9.60 27.35 8.94
CA PRO A 376 9.01 27.55 7.62
C PRO A 376 9.68 26.66 6.56
N SER A 377 8.88 25.91 5.81
CA SER A 377 9.36 25.04 4.73
C SER A 377 8.36 25.04 3.58
N PRO A 378 8.73 25.60 2.41
CA PRO A 378 7.81 25.74 1.27
C PRO A 378 7.55 24.42 0.53
N ASP A 379 8.42 23.43 0.66
CA ASP A 379 8.35 22.15 -0.08
C ASP A 379 8.63 20.94 0.82
N HIS A 380 7.96 20.87 1.96
CA HIS A 380 8.10 19.73 2.88
C HIS A 380 7.38 18.46 2.39
N ARG A 381 6.28 18.59 1.65
CA ARG A 381 5.43 17.52 1.11
C ARG A 381 5.10 16.43 2.13
N PHE A 382 4.80 16.79 3.38
CA PHE A 382 4.30 15.82 4.35
C PHE A 382 3.00 15.21 3.84
N VAL A 383 2.82 13.89 4.05
CA VAL A 383 1.73 13.14 3.43
C VAL A 383 0.78 12.61 4.48
N LEU A 384 -0.51 12.91 4.35
CA LEU A 384 -1.57 12.24 5.07
C LEU A 384 -1.95 10.97 4.32
N GLN A 385 -1.66 9.83 4.94
CA GLN A 385 -1.94 8.52 4.38
C GLN A 385 -3.38 8.13 4.67
N HIS A 386 -4.05 7.53 3.71
CA HIS A 386 -5.45 7.18 3.65
C HIS A 386 -6.36 8.40 3.54
N CYS A 387 -6.30 9.32 4.48
CA CYS A 387 -7.00 10.62 4.45
C CYS A 387 -8.49 10.48 4.06
N GLN A 388 -9.13 9.36 4.49
CA GLN A 388 -10.39 8.87 3.94
C GLN A 388 -11.58 9.80 4.20
N LEU A 389 -11.64 10.41 5.39
CA LEU A 389 -12.76 11.25 5.81
C LEU A 389 -12.45 12.75 5.74
N ALA A 390 -11.48 13.15 4.92
CA ALA A 390 -11.17 14.56 4.74
C ALA A 390 -12.38 15.35 4.20
N ASP A 391 -12.73 16.43 4.87
CA ASP A 391 -13.75 17.36 4.38
C ASP A 391 -13.14 18.52 3.58
N SER A 392 -14.00 19.30 2.92
CA SER A 392 -13.57 20.42 2.08
C SER A 392 -12.83 21.53 2.86
N ALA A 393 -13.13 21.71 4.16
CA ALA A 393 -12.43 22.69 4.99
C ALA A 393 -11.01 22.21 5.31
N GLN A 394 -10.86 20.91 5.63
CA GLN A 394 -9.56 20.28 5.83
C GLN A 394 -8.72 20.30 4.55
N LEU A 395 -9.30 19.95 3.40
CA LEU A 395 -8.60 20.01 2.11
C LEU A 395 -8.08 21.43 1.77
N ARG A 396 -8.86 22.49 2.04
CA ARG A 396 -8.38 23.87 1.86
C ARG A 396 -7.22 24.20 2.79
N ARG A 397 -7.26 23.75 4.05
CA ARG A 397 -6.13 23.93 4.99
C ARG A 397 -4.90 23.15 4.53
N MET A 398 -5.09 21.88 4.10
CA MET A 398 -4.01 21.06 3.54
C MET A 398 -3.34 21.77 2.36
N LYS A 399 -4.13 22.31 1.42
CA LYS A 399 -3.60 23.09 0.29
C LYS A 399 -2.78 24.29 0.76
N ALA A 400 -3.30 25.08 1.70
CA ALA A 400 -2.63 26.27 2.21
C ALA A 400 -1.31 25.94 2.93
N LEU A 401 -1.23 24.78 3.57
CA LEU A 401 -0.05 24.33 4.31
C LEU A 401 0.93 23.48 3.46
N GLY A 402 0.60 23.12 2.23
CA GLY A 402 1.44 22.25 1.38
C GLY A 402 1.41 20.77 1.79
N LEU A 403 0.40 20.32 2.56
CA LEU A 403 0.17 18.90 2.85
C LEU A 403 -0.28 18.17 1.58
N CYS A 404 0.25 16.96 1.40
CA CYS A 404 -0.20 16.03 0.37
C CYS A 404 -1.19 15.01 0.94
N ALA A 405 -2.10 14.51 0.11
CA ALA A 405 -2.98 13.40 0.44
C ALA A 405 -2.59 12.14 -0.32
N ASN A 406 -2.71 10.99 0.32
CA ASN A 406 -2.63 9.68 -0.34
C ASN A 406 -3.90 8.90 -0.03
N PHE A 407 -4.88 8.94 -0.93
CA PHE A 407 -6.21 8.38 -0.69
C PHE A 407 -6.27 6.87 -0.88
N PHE A 408 -7.01 6.20 0.00
CA PHE A 408 -7.28 4.76 -0.10
C PHE A 408 -8.51 4.50 -0.99
N ALA A 409 -8.41 4.85 -2.28
CA ALA A 409 -9.56 4.90 -3.18
C ALA A 409 -10.28 3.56 -3.35
N ASN A 410 -9.57 2.42 -3.33
CA ASN A 410 -10.17 1.11 -3.46
C ASN A 410 -10.90 0.60 -2.19
N HIS A 411 -10.81 1.35 -1.07
CA HIS A 411 -11.66 1.11 0.11
C HIS A 411 -13.17 1.17 -0.22
N HIS A 412 -13.54 1.96 -1.24
CA HIS A 412 -14.91 1.97 -1.77
C HIS A 412 -15.35 0.62 -2.29
N PHE A 413 -14.49 -0.05 -3.04
CA PHE A 413 -14.80 -1.37 -3.59
C PHE A 413 -14.95 -2.41 -2.48
N TYR A 414 -13.97 -2.51 -1.62
CA TYR A 414 -13.92 -3.58 -0.62
C TYR A 414 -14.89 -3.36 0.55
N TRP A 415 -14.99 -2.16 1.09
CA TRP A 415 -15.76 -1.88 2.31
C TRP A 415 -16.84 -0.82 2.15
N GLY A 416 -17.08 -0.31 0.94
CA GLY A 416 -18.02 0.79 0.71
C GLY A 416 -19.42 0.52 1.22
N ASP A 417 -19.94 -0.69 1.04
CA ASP A 417 -21.26 -1.08 1.56
C ASP A 417 -21.29 -1.06 3.09
N ALA A 418 -20.28 -1.62 3.75
CA ALA A 418 -20.16 -1.59 5.20
C ALA A 418 -19.95 -0.17 5.74
N HIS A 419 -19.23 0.68 5.00
CA HIS A 419 -19.08 2.08 5.38
C HIS A 419 -20.38 2.84 5.32
N HIS A 420 -21.17 2.63 4.28
CA HIS A 420 -22.48 3.23 4.13
C HIS A 420 -23.46 2.75 5.21
N ASP A 421 -23.54 1.45 5.44
CA ASP A 421 -24.61 0.85 6.23
C ASP A 421 -24.26 0.72 7.73
N GLN A 422 -22.97 0.68 8.12
CA GLN A 422 -22.55 0.31 9.48
C GLN A 422 -21.56 1.29 10.13
N THR A 423 -20.52 1.75 9.41
CA THR A 423 -19.40 2.44 10.08
C THR A 423 -19.55 3.95 10.11
N VAL A 424 -19.60 4.62 8.96
CA VAL A 424 -19.62 6.09 8.89
C VAL A 424 -20.99 6.66 8.51
N GLY A 425 -21.89 5.81 8.00
CA GLY A 425 -23.23 6.18 7.54
C GLY A 425 -23.25 6.79 6.14
N PRO A 426 -24.45 6.92 5.52
CA PRO A 426 -24.60 7.29 4.12
C PRO A 426 -23.87 8.57 3.73
N ASP A 427 -24.13 9.66 4.46
CA ASP A 427 -23.60 10.99 4.13
C ASP A 427 -22.05 11.02 4.09
N ARG A 428 -21.38 10.45 5.10
CA ARG A 428 -19.91 10.43 5.13
C ARG A 428 -19.32 9.43 4.13
N ALA A 429 -19.99 8.29 3.92
CA ALA A 429 -19.56 7.29 2.94
C ALA A 429 -19.57 7.85 1.51
N GLU A 430 -20.58 8.66 1.15
CA GLU A 430 -20.65 9.34 -0.14
C GLU A 430 -19.48 10.32 -0.38
N ARG A 431 -18.91 10.88 0.67
CA ARG A 431 -17.81 11.87 0.62
C ARG A 431 -16.43 11.29 0.88
N MET A 432 -16.30 9.99 1.20
CA MET A 432 -15.02 9.34 1.50
C MET A 432 -14.05 9.40 0.32
N ASN A 433 -12.75 9.44 0.62
CA ASN A 433 -11.67 9.48 -0.37
C ASN A 433 -11.92 10.57 -1.43
N PRO A 434 -11.93 11.85 -1.03
CA PRO A 434 -12.44 12.97 -1.84
C PRO A 434 -11.44 13.39 -2.92
N CYS A 435 -11.19 12.50 -3.91
CA CYS A 435 -10.23 12.72 -4.98
C CYS A 435 -10.58 13.92 -5.86
N ARG A 436 -11.86 14.06 -6.24
CA ARG A 436 -12.32 15.18 -7.07
C ARG A 436 -12.26 16.49 -6.31
N SER A 437 -12.73 16.50 -5.07
CA SER A 437 -12.64 17.69 -4.21
C SER A 437 -11.19 18.13 -3.99
N ALA A 438 -10.27 17.18 -3.75
CA ALA A 438 -8.84 17.49 -3.63
C ALA A 438 -8.27 18.10 -4.91
N GLN A 439 -8.63 17.54 -6.07
CA GLN A 439 -8.22 18.06 -7.38
C GLN A 439 -8.74 19.49 -7.62
N ASP A 440 -10.03 19.74 -7.39
CA ASP A 440 -10.66 21.03 -7.62
C ASP A 440 -10.09 22.13 -6.68
N ILE A 441 -9.73 21.76 -5.44
CA ILE A 441 -9.06 22.66 -4.47
C ILE A 441 -7.57 22.83 -4.81
N GLY A 442 -6.97 21.87 -5.51
CA GLY A 442 -5.55 21.86 -5.88
C GLY A 442 -4.63 21.32 -4.80
N VAL A 443 -5.11 20.39 -3.97
CA VAL A 443 -4.27 19.58 -3.07
C VAL A 443 -3.46 18.60 -3.92
N ALA A 444 -2.15 18.51 -3.69
CA ALA A 444 -1.35 17.46 -4.30
C ALA A 444 -1.75 16.10 -3.71
N TYR A 445 -2.13 15.15 -4.57
CA TYR A 445 -2.60 13.85 -4.11
C TYR A 445 -2.13 12.69 -4.97
N THR A 446 -2.17 11.50 -4.37
CA THR A 446 -2.04 10.19 -5.00
C THR A 446 -3.10 9.25 -4.46
N ILE A 447 -3.18 8.06 -5.03
CA ILE A 447 -4.06 6.96 -4.61
C ILE A 447 -3.23 5.69 -4.46
N HIS A 448 -3.60 4.79 -3.54
CA HIS A 448 -2.80 3.62 -3.18
C HIS A 448 -3.64 2.37 -2.92
N SER A 449 -2.97 1.21 -2.89
CA SER A 449 -3.58 -0.08 -2.60
C SER A 449 -3.51 -0.48 -1.13
N ASP A 450 -2.52 0.00 -0.38
CA ASP A 450 -2.20 -0.49 0.98
C ASP A 450 -1.96 -2.00 1.04
N ALA A 451 -1.30 -2.55 0.02
CA ALA A 451 -0.98 -3.98 0.01
C ALA A 451 -0.22 -4.41 1.29
N PRO A 452 -0.61 -5.48 1.99
CA PRO A 452 -1.55 -6.54 1.66
C PRO A 452 -3.01 -6.31 2.11
N VAL A 453 -3.38 -5.14 2.66
CA VAL A 453 -4.76 -4.86 3.10
C VAL A 453 -5.73 -5.07 1.93
N THR A 454 -5.38 -4.54 0.76
CA THR A 454 -5.96 -4.94 -0.52
C THR A 454 -4.85 -5.41 -1.47
N PRO A 455 -5.15 -6.10 -2.57
CA PRO A 455 -4.13 -6.49 -3.54
C PRO A 455 -3.36 -5.30 -4.11
N LEU A 456 -2.05 -5.45 -4.31
CA LEU A 456 -1.27 -4.53 -5.11
C LEU A 456 -1.87 -4.45 -6.52
N GLY A 457 -2.33 -3.27 -6.95
CA GLY A 457 -2.99 -3.12 -8.24
C GLY A 457 -3.32 -1.67 -8.60
N PRO A 458 -2.34 -0.89 -9.10
CA PRO A 458 -2.55 0.53 -9.40
C PRO A 458 -3.71 0.79 -10.37
N LEU A 459 -3.90 -0.03 -11.40
CA LEU A 459 -5.03 0.11 -12.33
C LEU A 459 -6.39 -0.18 -11.67
N HIS A 460 -6.45 -1.11 -10.70
CA HIS A 460 -7.66 -1.33 -9.90
C HIS A 460 -7.95 -0.15 -8.98
N VAL A 461 -6.93 0.40 -8.33
CA VAL A 461 -7.06 1.61 -7.50
C VAL A 461 -7.55 2.80 -8.33
N ALA A 462 -6.97 3.00 -9.53
CA ALA A 462 -7.42 4.00 -10.49
C ALA A 462 -8.87 3.76 -10.93
N TRP A 463 -9.24 2.52 -11.23
CA TRP A 463 -10.62 2.14 -11.55
C TRP A 463 -11.60 2.49 -10.43
N CYS A 464 -11.21 2.27 -9.17
CA CYS A 464 -12.03 2.63 -8.01
C CYS A 464 -12.28 4.14 -7.93
N ALA A 465 -11.25 4.96 -8.13
CA ALA A 465 -11.36 6.42 -8.11
C ALA A 465 -12.23 6.95 -9.29
N VAL A 466 -12.16 6.29 -10.46
CA VAL A 466 -12.93 6.65 -11.66
C VAL A 466 -14.38 6.22 -11.55
N ASN A 467 -14.65 5.00 -11.10
CA ASN A 467 -15.99 4.40 -11.15
C ASN A 467 -16.76 4.51 -9.84
N ARG A 468 -16.08 4.52 -8.70
CA ARG A 468 -16.65 4.60 -7.35
C ARG A 468 -17.75 3.58 -7.08
N ARG A 469 -17.52 2.34 -7.56
CA ARG A 469 -18.43 1.22 -7.33
C ARG A 469 -17.93 0.34 -6.19
N THR A 470 -18.85 -0.10 -5.33
CA THR A 470 -18.60 -1.11 -4.30
C THR A 470 -18.57 -2.52 -4.93
N ALA A 471 -18.18 -3.53 -4.15
CA ALA A 471 -18.20 -4.93 -4.58
C ALA A 471 -19.64 -5.43 -4.89
N SER A 472 -20.68 -4.85 -4.27
CA SER A 472 -22.09 -5.13 -4.59
C SER A 472 -22.58 -4.40 -5.85
N GLY A 473 -21.75 -3.50 -6.42
CA GLY A 473 -22.13 -2.67 -7.56
C GLY A 473 -22.77 -1.32 -7.22
N ARG A 474 -22.96 -1.01 -5.92
CA ARG A 474 -23.47 0.29 -5.48
C ARG A 474 -22.56 1.41 -5.97
N LEU A 475 -23.13 2.48 -6.51
CA LEU A 475 -22.43 3.71 -6.80
C LEU A 475 -22.36 4.55 -5.52
N LEU A 476 -21.16 4.88 -5.06
CA LEU A 476 -20.94 5.59 -3.79
C LEU A 476 -20.13 6.86 -4.03
N GLY A 477 -20.76 8.03 -3.90
CA GLY A 477 -20.11 9.32 -4.08
C GLY A 477 -19.76 9.66 -5.52
N ALA A 478 -20.75 9.64 -6.44
CA ALA A 478 -20.55 9.90 -7.86
C ALA A 478 -19.87 11.25 -8.15
N HIS A 479 -20.06 12.24 -7.28
CA HIS A 479 -19.49 13.58 -7.40
C HIS A 479 -17.98 13.64 -7.14
N GLU A 480 -17.42 12.60 -6.51
CA GLU A 480 -15.98 12.47 -6.27
C GLU A 480 -15.25 11.65 -7.33
N ARG A 481 -15.91 11.29 -8.44
CA ARG A 481 -15.26 10.63 -9.58
C ARG A 481 -14.23 11.55 -10.22
N ILE A 482 -13.11 10.98 -10.61
CA ILE A 482 -12.07 11.65 -11.41
C ILE A 482 -11.95 11.01 -12.80
N PRO A 483 -11.53 11.76 -13.84
CA PRO A 483 -11.24 11.21 -15.16
C PRO A 483 -10.14 10.15 -15.11
N VAL A 484 -10.15 9.21 -16.09
CA VAL A 484 -9.12 8.17 -16.22
C VAL A 484 -7.72 8.77 -16.29
N ALA A 485 -7.53 9.84 -17.06
CA ALA A 485 -6.22 10.51 -17.19
C ALA A 485 -5.69 11.02 -15.85
N ASP A 486 -6.56 11.58 -15.00
CA ASP A 486 -6.18 12.09 -13.68
C ASP A 486 -5.88 10.93 -12.70
N ALA A 487 -6.62 9.83 -12.80
CA ALA A 487 -6.34 8.63 -12.02
C ALA A 487 -4.98 7.99 -12.41
N LEU A 488 -4.65 7.94 -13.71
CA LEU A 488 -3.35 7.50 -14.19
C LEU A 488 -2.22 8.43 -13.74
N ARG A 489 -2.46 9.75 -13.74
CA ARG A 489 -1.53 10.72 -13.19
C ARG A 489 -1.33 10.52 -11.68
N ALA A 490 -2.38 10.20 -10.93
CA ALA A 490 -2.30 9.96 -9.49
C ALA A 490 -1.44 8.73 -9.14
N ILE A 491 -1.45 7.66 -9.93
CA ILE A 491 -0.62 6.46 -9.74
C ILE A 491 0.78 6.53 -10.41
N THR A 492 1.13 7.66 -10.99
CA THR A 492 2.43 7.91 -11.64
C THR A 492 3.08 9.16 -11.07
N LEU A 493 2.92 10.30 -11.73
CA LEU A 493 3.54 11.57 -11.35
C LEU A 493 3.04 12.11 -10.00
N GLY A 494 1.75 11.92 -9.67
CA GLY A 494 1.20 12.31 -8.37
C GLY A 494 1.86 11.55 -7.22
N ALA A 495 2.02 10.23 -7.36
CA ALA A 495 2.71 9.41 -6.38
C ALA A 495 4.21 9.74 -6.29
N ALA A 496 4.88 9.94 -7.43
CA ALA A 496 6.27 10.38 -7.45
C ALA A 496 6.45 11.73 -6.73
N TRP A 497 5.52 12.67 -6.93
CA TRP A 497 5.51 13.97 -6.24
C TRP A 497 5.45 13.81 -4.72
N THR A 498 4.54 12.98 -4.21
CA THR A 498 4.39 12.76 -2.77
C THR A 498 5.60 12.09 -2.13
N LEU A 499 6.52 11.54 -2.92
CA LEU A 499 7.76 10.91 -2.48
C LEU A 499 9.02 11.74 -2.75
N HIS A 500 8.90 13.00 -3.23
CA HIS A 500 10.03 13.80 -3.70
C HIS A 500 10.87 13.09 -4.78
N LEU A 501 10.24 12.32 -5.66
CA LEU A 501 10.90 11.60 -6.75
C LEU A 501 10.43 12.06 -8.15
N ASP A 502 9.58 13.08 -8.24
CA ASP A 502 9.02 13.61 -9.48
C ASP A 502 10.06 14.19 -10.44
N GLY A 503 11.22 14.59 -9.96
CA GLY A 503 12.37 14.94 -10.79
C GLY A 503 13.09 13.75 -11.44
N GLU A 504 12.80 12.53 -10.99
CA GLU A 504 13.47 11.31 -11.45
C GLU A 504 12.55 10.31 -12.14
N ILE A 505 11.28 10.21 -11.70
CA ILE A 505 10.29 9.22 -12.16
C ILE A 505 8.89 9.82 -12.29
N GLY A 506 7.91 9.02 -12.66
CA GLY A 506 6.49 9.39 -12.70
C GLY A 506 6.04 10.03 -14.01
N SER A 507 6.97 10.39 -14.90
CA SER A 507 6.72 10.80 -16.28
C SER A 507 7.86 10.34 -17.19
N ILE A 508 7.60 10.28 -18.50
CA ILE A 508 8.60 9.91 -19.51
C ILE A 508 9.14 11.19 -20.13
N GLU A 509 10.16 11.75 -19.48
CA GLU A 509 10.81 13.00 -19.86
C GLU A 509 12.33 12.82 -19.95
N CYS A 510 12.97 13.64 -20.80
CA CYS A 510 14.43 13.62 -20.94
C CYS A 510 15.14 13.79 -19.58
N GLY A 511 16.10 12.92 -19.29
CA GLY A 511 16.88 12.88 -18.07
C GLY A 511 16.27 12.04 -16.93
N LYS A 512 14.96 11.75 -16.94
CA LYS A 512 14.34 10.87 -15.96
C LYS A 512 14.70 9.39 -16.19
N ARG A 513 14.44 8.55 -15.19
CA ARG A 513 14.66 7.12 -15.27
C ARG A 513 13.80 6.49 -16.37
N ALA A 514 14.37 5.54 -17.07
CA ALA A 514 13.63 4.75 -18.06
C ALA A 514 12.84 3.63 -17.35
N ASP A 515 11.83 4.05 -16.59
CA ASP A 515 10.91 3.19 -15.85
C ASP A 515 9.55 3.26 -16.52
N PHE A 516 9.08 2.13 -17.08
CA PHE A 516 7.83 2.08 -17.84
C PHE A 516 6.95 0.92 -17.35
N ALA A 517 5.64 1.16 -17.29
CA ALA A 517 4.62 0.13 -17.31
C ALA A 517 4.28 -0.17 -18.77
N VAL A 518 4.27 -1.44 -19.14
CA VAL A 518 3.99 -1.91 -20.50
C VAL A 518 2.64 -2.59 -20.50
N LEU A 519 1.65 -1.99 -21.20
CA LEU A 519 0.26 -2.42 -21.20
C LEU A 519 -0.12 -3.01 -22.56
N GLU A 520 -1.01 -4.02 -22.54
CA GLU A 520 -1.54 -4.64 -23.76
C GLU A 520 -2.56 -3.72 -24.46
N ASP A 521 -3.38 -2.99 -23.69
CA ASP A 521 -4.39 -2.06 -24.18
C ASP A 521 -4.14 -0.64 -23.70
N ASP A 522 -4.74 0.34 -24.40
CA ASP A 522 -4.65 1.75 -24.02
C ASP A 522 -5.67 2.08 -22.91
N PRO A 523 -5.23 2.40 -21.70
CA PRO A 523 -6.13 2.68 -20.59
C PRO A 523 -6.99 3.94 -20.79
N LEU A 524 -6.65 4.80 -21.75
CA LEU A 524 -7.43 5.99 -22.12
C LEU A 524 -8.45 5.71 -23.24
N GLU A 525 -8.34 4.57 -23.94
CA GLU A 525 -9.24 4.17 -25.04
C GLU A 525 -10.25 3.10 -24.61
N VAL A 526 -9.98 2.31 -23.57
CA VAL A 526 -10.95 1.36 -23.03
C VAL A 526 -12.08 2.08 -22.30
N ALA A 527 -13.23 1.42 -22.17
CA ALA A 527 -14.32 1.93 -21.33
C ALA A 527 -13.81 2.07 -19.88
N PRO A 528 -14.21 3.14 -19.15
CA PRO A 528 -13.77 3.35 -17.78
C PRO A 528 -14.02 2.15 -16.84
N GLU A 529 -15.08 1.38 -17.10
CA GLU A 529 -15.42 0.16 -16.36
C GLU A 529 -14.41 -0.98 -16.58
N ALA A 530 -13.71 -1.00 -17.72
CA ALA A 530 -12.73 -2.00 -18.09
C ALA A 530 -11.28 -1.61 -17.70
N LEU A 531 -11.06 -0.43 -17.12
CA LEU A 531 -9.72 0.05 -16.76
C LEU A 531 -8.92 -0.94 -15.89
N LYS A 532 -9.57 -1.62 -14.96
CA LYS A 532 -8.94 -2.60 -14.06
C LYS A 532 -8.56 -3.92 -14.76
N ASP A 533 -9.12 -4.16 -15.94
CA ASP A 533 -8.95 -5.40 -16.73
C ASP A 533 -7.88 -5.23 -17.83
N VAL A 534 -7.29 -4.04 -17.97
CA VAL A 534 -6.18 -3.78 -18.89
C VAL A 534 -4.99 -4.66 -18.54
N GLY A 535 -4.57 -5.48 -19.49
CA GLY A 535 -3.47 -6.43 -19.32
C GLY A 535 -2.12 -5.72 -19.16
N VAL A 536 -1.28 -6.24 -18.27
CA VAL A 536 0.09 -5.78 -18.06
C VAL A 536 1.06 -6.81 -18.62
N TRP A 537 1.81 -6.44 -19.65
CA TRP A 537 2.89 -7.28 -20.19
C TRP A 537 4.05 -7.41 -19.18
N GLY A 538 4.33 -6.35 -18.44
CA GLY A 538 5.41 -6.27 -17.47
C GLY A 538 5.91 -4.84 -17.30
N THR A 539 7.17 -4.71 -16.88
CA THR A 539 7.80 -3.42 -16.63
C THR A 539 9.14 -3.27 -17.33
N VAL A 540 9.56 -2.02 -17.53
CA VAL A 540 10.95 -1.63 -17.78
C VAL A 540 11.42 -0.86 -16.56
N GLN A 541 12.56 -1.24 -15.99
CA GLN A 541 13.19 -0.59 -14.83
C GLN A 541 14.62 -0.20 -15.17
N ASP A 542 14.93 1.10 -15.09
CA ASP A 542 16.25 1.63 -15.51
C ASP A 542 16.67 1.10 -16.91
N GLY A 543 15.71 1.02 -17.84
CA GLY A 543 15.90 0.50 -19.20
C GLY A 543 16.01 -1.03 -19.33
N ARG A 544 15.89 -1.79 -18.24
CA ARG A 544 15.88 -3.26 -18.23
C ARG A 544 14.46 -3.80 -18.23
N LEU A 545 14.26 -4.89 -18.95
CA LEU A 545 12.93 -5.47 -19.18
C LEU A 545 12.62 -6.59 -18.19
N PHE A 546 11.41 -6.56 -17.65
CA PHE A 546 10.90 -7.56 -16.72
C PHE A 546 9.47 -7.97 -17.14
N PRO A 547 9.32 -9.07 -17.93
CA PRO A 547 8.01 -9.55 -18.34
C PRO A 547 7.26 -10.20 -17.16
N ALA A 548 5.94 -9.98 -17.09
CA ALA A 548 5.08 -10.51 -16.03
C ALA A 548 4.92 -12.04 -16.08
N GLY A 549 5.01 -12.64 -17.26
CA GLY A 549 4.86 -14.08 -17.49
C GLY A 549 6.14 -14.91 -17.23
N GLY A 550 7.24 -14.31 -16.80
CA GLY A 550 8.57 -14.92 -16.80
C GLY A 550 9.22 -14.86 -18.19
N ALA A 551 10.54 -15.01 -18.27
CA ALA A 551 11.26 -15.04 -19.55
C ALA A 551 11.12 -16.40 -20.22
#